data_57665d032995f30e1030256c2d76954e
#
_entry.id   57665d032995f30e1030256c2d76954e
#
_cell.length_a   1.000
_cell.length_b   1.000
_cell.length_c   1.000
_cell.angle_alpha   90.00
_cell.angle_beta   90.00
_cell.angle_gamma   90.00
#
_symmetry.space_group_name_H-M   'P 1'
#
loop_
_entity.id
_entity.type
_entity.pdbx_description
1 polymer ?
#
loop_
_entity_poly.entity_id
_entity_poly.type
_entity_poly.pdbx_seq_one_letter_code
_entity_poly.pdbx_strand_id
1 'polypeptide(L)'
;RTKAELYEAMKETLEKEVPGQEVGENQPIEMRFAEILEGSRADVSLRVYGKELAVLIDLLEKSIEVLEKVPGTKEAEMDALTALRKSPVLSARPNYSAIARYGLDIQRVNDLLEAAMAGREVGSFYEQQWRFPIVLRVEEEHREDVSTIMSLPVGMDGGSIPLNKVVDFETKDEVTTIAHHYSQRYAAVAVFLGERDIASYVEEARASVEREVKLPEGYTMAWGGQFKNLERAKARLALIVPTVLLAILLILWWAFGNLR
;
A
#
# COMPACT_ATOMS: atom_id res chain seq x y z
N ARG A 1 30.45 15.69 -8.72
CA ARG A 1 29.68 14.45 -8.50
C ARG A 1 28.22 14.74 -8.81
N THR A 2 27.64 13.93 -9.64
CA THR A 2 26.20 14.00 -9.93
C THR A 2 25.40 13.44 -8.74
N LYS A 3 24.09 13.71 -8.68
CA LYS A 3 23.20 13.18 -7.66
C LYS A 3 23.22 11.63 -7.66
N ALA A 4 23.22 11.02 -8.84
CA ALA A 4 23.28 9.58 -9.01
C ALA A 4 24.58 8.98 -8.48
N GLU A 5 25.75 9.58 -8.75
CA GLU A 5 27.04 9.12 -8.21
C GLU A 5 27.10 9.21 -6.68
N LEU A 6 26.46 10.23 -6.10
CA LEU A 6 26.38 10.38 -4.65
C LEU A 6 25.50 9.29 -4.04
N TYR A 7 24.35 9.04 -4.64
CA TYR A 7 23.42 8.02 -4.19
C TYR A 7 24.05 6.62 -4.20
N GLU A 8 24.68 6.22 -5.32
CA GLU A 8 25.37 4.93 -5.42
C GLU A 8 26.46 4.76 -4.36
N ALA A 9 27.25 5.80 -4.11
CA ALA A 9 28.27 5.75 -3.06
C ALA A 9 27.67 5.62 -1.65
N MET A 10 26.55 6.29 -1.39
CA MET A 10 25.85 6.18 -0.10
C MET A 10 25.21 4.80 0.06
N LYS A 11 24.56 4.27 -0.99
CA LYS A 11 23.96 2.95 -1.01
C LYS A 11 24.98 1.86 -0.71
N GLU A 12 26.12 1.88 -1.39
CA GLU A 12 27.20 0.91 -1.17
C GLU A 12 27.74 0.95 0.28
N THR A 13 27.81 2.14 0.86
CA THR A 13 28.26 2.30 2.25
C THR A 13 27.21 1.76 3.23
N LEU A 14 25.92 2.06 3.01
CA LEU A 14 24.82 1.62 3.88
C LEU A 14 24.63 0.09 3.82
N GLU A 15 24.70 -0.51 2.65
CA GLU A 15 24.59 -1.97 2.49
C GLU A 15 25.74 -2.72 3.20
N LYS A 16 26.92 -2.11 3.28
CA LYS A 16 28.07 -2.68 4.02
C LYS A 16 27.94 -2.53 5.53
N GLU A 17 27.50 -1.36 6.00
CA GLU A 17 27.45 -1.04 7.43
C GLU A 17 26.19 -1.56 8.12
N VAL A 18 25.07 -1.65 7.39
CA VAL A 18 23.76 -2.10 7.92
C VAL A 18 23.16 -3.17 7.00
N PRO A 19 23.68 -4.40 7.05
CA PRO A 19 23.18 -5.47 6.17
C PRO A 19 21.72 -5.82 6.48
N GLY A 20 20.95 -6.10 5.43
CA GLY A 20 19.55 -6.51 5.54
C GLY A 20 18.52 -5.38 5.47
N GLN A 21 18.95 -4.15 5.17
CA GLN A 21 18.06 -3.04 4.87
C GLN A 21 17.99 -2.77 3.36
N GLU A 22 16.78 -2.59 2.85
CA GLU A 22 16.57 -2.08 1.49
C GLU A 22 16.69 -0.55 1.49
N VAL A 23 17.62 -0.02 0.69
CA VAL A 23 17.85 1.42 0.58
C VAL A 23 17.32 1.91 -0.76
N GLY A 24 16.29 2.76 -0.73
CA GLY A 24 15.68 3.36 -1.92
C GLY A 24 15.97 4.85 -2.06
N GLU A 25 16.17 5.32 -3.29
CA GLU A 25 16.29 6.75 -3.60
C GLU A 25 14.90 7.39 -3.66
N ASN A 26 14.76 8.56 -3.01
CA ASN A 26 13.48 9.23 -2.93
C ASN A 26 13.63 10.75 -3.01
N GLN A 27 12.79 11.40 -3.86
CA GLN A 27 12.58 12.84 -3.85
C GLN A 27 11.19 13.18 -3.30
N PRO A 28 11.07 13.75 -2.09
CA PRO A 28 9.76 13.97 -1.45
C PRO A 28 8.77 14.79 -2.28
N ILE A 29 9.23 15.78 -3.02
CA ILE A 29 8.38 16.65 -3.86
C ILE A 29 7.86 15.88 -5.07
N GLU A 30 8.73 15.18 -5.77
CA GLU A 30 8.40 14.37 -6.95
C GLU A 30 7.43 13.24 -6.59
N MET A 31 7.69 12.55 -5.47
CA MET A 31 6.79 11.54 -4.93
C MET A 31 5.39 12.06 -4.65
N ARG A 32 5.29 13.19 -3.93
CA ARG A 32 3.98 13.76 -3.61
C ARG A 32 3.23 14.20 -4.86
N PHE A 33 3.94 14.72 -5.84
CA PHE A 33 3.36 15.13 -7.11
C PHE A 33 2.81 13.92 -7.88
N ALA A 34 3.58 12.85 -7.97
CA ALA A 34 3.16 11.60 -8.60
C ALA A 34 1.97 10.95 -7.86
N GLU A 35 2.00 10.90 -6.53
CA GLU A 35 0.90 10.38 -5.71
C GLU A 35 -0.42 11.15 -5.93
N ILE A 36 -0.36 12.47 -5.98
CA ILE A 36 -1.56 13.32 -6.14
C ILE A 36 -2.13 13.20 -7.56
N LEU A 37 -1.27 13.19 -8.59
CA LEU A 37 -1.73 13.16 -9.98
C LEU A 37 -2.11 11.77 -10.47
N GLU A 38 -1.43 10.74 -10.00
CA GLU A 38 -1.44 9.40 -10.61
C GLU A 38 -1.84 8.29 -9.65
N GLY A 39 -1.82 8.58 -8.34
CA GLY A 39 -2.11 7.60 -7.29
C GLY A 39 -1.09 6.46 -7.21
N SER A 40 0.11 6.64 -7.80
CA SER A 40 1.25 5.73 -7.73
C SER A 40 2.55 6.51 -7.88
N ARG A 41 3.62 6.01 -7.28
CA ARG A 41 4.97 6.60 -7.37
C ARG A 41 5.75 6.08 -8.58
N ALA A 42 5.26 5.01 -9.20
CA ALA A 42 5.94 4.31 -10.26
C ALA A 42 5.69 4.91 -11.64
N ASP A 43 6.63 4.74 -12.56
CA ASP A 43 6.48 5.12 -13.96
C ASP A 43 5.35 4.34 -14.61
N VAL A 44 5.25 3.04 -14.27
CA VAL A 44 4.18 2.14 -14.71
C VAL A 44 3.63 1.40 -13.51
N SER A 45 2.31 1.30 -13.40
CA SER A 45 1.62 0.55 -12.36
C SER A 45 0.74 -0.53 -13.01
N LEU A 46 0.95 -1.80 -12.63
CA LEU A 46 0.06 -2.90 -13.00
C LEU A 46 -0.87 -3.20 -11.83
N ARG A 47 -2.15 -2.91 -11.97
CA ARG A 47 -3.17 -3.15 -10.95
C ARG A 47 -3.88 -4.47 -11.23
N VAL A 48 -3.96 -5.31 -10.22
CA VAL A 48 -4.69 -6.59 -10.27
C VAL A 48 -5.89 -6.49 -9.33
N TYR A 49 -7.08 -6.76 -9.85
CA TYR A 49 -8.34 -6.72 -9.10
C TYR A 49 -8.85 -8.13 -8.86
N GLY A 50 -9.35 -8.41 -7.65
CA GLY A 50 -9.91 -9.71 -7.31
C GLY A 50 -10.39 -9.82 -5.87
N LYS A 51 -11.06 -10.93 -5.54
CA LYS A 51 -11.67 -11.13 -4.23
C LYS A 51 -10.73 -11.71 -3.18
N GLU A 52 -9.97 -12.75 -3.55
CA GLU A 52 -9.14 -13.52 -2.62
C GLU A 52 -7.73 -12.95 -2.52
N LEU A 53 -7.31 -12.57 -1.32
CA LEU A 53 -6.00 -11.94 -1.08
C LEU A 53 -4.83 -12.87 -1.44
N ALA A 54 -4.94 -14.15 -1.15
CA ALA A 54 -3.90 -15.12 -1.46
C ALA A 54 -3.66 -15.24 -2.98
N VAL A 55 -4.74 -15.20 -3.78
CA VAL A 55 -4.65 -15.24 -5.24
C VAL A 55 -4.09 -13.93 -5.79
N LEU A 56 -4.45 -12.79 -5.18
CA LEU A 56 -3.87 -11.49 -5.57
C LEU A 56 -2.36 -11.47 -5.33
N ILE A 57 -1.89 -11.97 -4.19
CA ILE A 57 -0.45 -12.05 -3.87
C ILE A 57 0.27 -12.91 -4.90
N ASP A 58 -0.23 -14.12 -5.18
CA ASP A 58 0.38 -15.03 -6.17
C ASP A 58 0.44 -14.41 -7.59
N LEU A 59 -0.63 -13.70 -7.99
CA LEU A 59 -0.66 -13.00 -9.28
C LEU A 59 0.32 -11.84 -9.35
N LEU A 60 0.49 -11.10 -8.23
CA LEU A 60 1.47 -10.02 -8.16
C LEU A 60 2.90 -10.54 -8.21
N GLU A 61 3.22 -11.56 -7.42
CA GLU A 61 4.55 -12.18 -7.41
C GLU A 61 4.94 -12.70 -8.81
N LYS A 62 4.04 -13.41 -9.48
CA LYS A 62 4.25 -13.84 -10.86
C LYS A 62 4.39 -12.68 -11.83
N SER A 63 3.62 -11.62 -11.63
CA SER A 63 3.72 -10.42 -12.48
C SER A 63 5.05 -9.71 -12.29
N ILE A 64 5.57 -9.63 -11.05
CA ILE A 64 6.88 -9.06 -10.74
C ILE A 64 7.98 -9.86 -11.45
N GLU A 65 7.98 -11.19 -11.31
CA GLU A 65 8.96 -12.05 -11.97
C GLU A 65 9.00 -11.90 -13.51
N VAL A 66 7.83 -11.67 -14.12
CA VAL A 66 7.73 -11.43 -15.57
C VAL A 66 8.23 -10.04 -15.92
N LEU A 67 7.85 -9.03 -15.16
CA LEU A 67 8.19 -7.63 -15.41
C LEU A 67 9.67 -7.34 -15.20
N GLU A 68 10.32 -7.99 -14.25
CA GLU A 68 11.78 -7.89 -14.04
C GLU A 68 12.59 -8.39 -15.25
N LYS A 69 12.04 -9.34 -16.01
CA LYS A 69 12.69 -9.87 -17.22
C LYS A 69 12.51 -8.98 -18.44
N VAL A 70 11.59 -8.00 -18.38
CA VAL A 70 11.34 -7.10 -19.51
C VAL A 70 12.48 -6.08 -19.62
N PRO A 71 13.15 -5.95 -20.77
CA PRO A 71 14.24 -4.99 -20.95
C PRO A 71 13.83 -3.55 -20.62
N GLY A 72 14.62 -2.88 -19.81
CA GLY A 72 14.36 -1.50 -19.38
C GLY A 72 13.69 -1.37 -18.01
N THR A 73 13.29 -2.48 -17.38
CA THR A 73 12.90 -2.51 -15.97
C THR A 73 14.15 -2.25 -15.11
N LYS A 74 14.10 -1.20 -14.30
CA LYS A 74 15.09 -0.94 -13.27
C LYS A 74 14.72 -1.70 -11.99
N GLU A 75 13.45 -1.67 -11.64
CA GLU A 75 12.91 -2.30 -10.45
C GLU A 75 11.42 -2.58 -10.64
N ALA A 76 10.95 -3.73 -10.18
CA ALA A 76 9.53 -4.08 -10.12
C ALA A 76 9.22 -4.63 -8.73
N GLU A 77 8.33 -3.96 -8.01
CA GLU A 77 7.97 -4.34 -6.64
C GLU A 77 6.47 -4.22 -6.38
N MET A 78 5.99 -4.80 -5.28
CA MET A 78 4.63 -4.51 -4.83
C MET A 78 4.51 -3.04 -4.44
N ASP A 79 3.52 -2.33 -5.01
CA ASP A 79 3.28 -0.91 -4.71
C ASP A 79 3.02 -0.74 -3.20
N ALA A 80 3.85 0.06 -2.54
CA ALA A 80 3.82 0.25 -1.09
C ALA A 80 2.46 0.75 -0.57
N LEU A 81 1.69 1.48 -1.38
CA LEU A 81 0.35 1.99 -1.02
C LEU A 81 -0.73 0.89 -1.05
N THR A 82 -0.50 -0.17 -1.82
CA THR A 82 -1.44 -1.27 -2.00
C THR A 82 -0.84 -2.61 -1.59
N ALA A 83 0.38 -2.58 -1.04
CA ALA A 83 1.12 -3.78 -0.71
C ALA A 83 0.35 -4.66 0.27
N LEU A 84 0.01 -5.85 -0.19
CA LEU A 84 -0.54 -6.92 0.65
C LEU A 84 0.60 -7.54 1.49
N ARG A 85 1.44 -6.68 2.10
CA ARG A 85 2.54 -7.14 2.94
C ARG A 85 1.98 -7.76 4.21
N LYS A 86 2.48 -8.93 4.52
CA LYS A 86 2.22 -9.57 5.80
C LYS A 86 3.07 -8.87 6.86
N SER A 87 2.45 -8.49 7.95
CA SER A 87 3.11 -7.95 9.12
C SER A 87 2.76 -8.80 10.34
N PRO A 88 3.67 -8.92 11.31
CA PRO A 88 3.36 -9.65 12.53
C PRO A 88 2.24 -8.93 13.29
N VAL A 89 1.10 -9.61 13.44
CA VAL A 89 -0.07 -9.14 14.18
C VAL A 89 -0.22 -9.98 15.44
N LEU A 90 -0.27 -9.32 16.59
CA LEU A 90 -0.60 -9.97 17.85
C LEU A 90 -2.12 -10.19 17.93
N SER A 91 -2.54 -11.44 17.81
CA SER A 91 -3.93 -11.85 17.96
C SER A 91 -4.19 -12.27 19.40
N ALA A 92 -5.14 -11.61 20.07
CA ALA A 92 -5.57 -11.93 21.41
C ALA A 92 -7.00 -12.48 21.36
N ARG A 93 -7.19 -13.75 21.67
CA ARG A 93 -8.49 -14.40 21.62
C ARG A 93 -8.96 -14.81 23.01
N PRO A 94 -10.12 -14.32 23.50
CA PRO A 94 -10.69 -14.76 24.76
C PRO A 94 -10.96 -16.27 24.77
N ASN A 95 -10.45 -16.96 25.79
CA ASN A 95 -10.71 -18.38 26.01
C ASN A 95 -11.95 -18.55 26.87
N TYR A 96 -13.10 -18.75 26.22
CA TYR A 96 -14.40 -18.81 26.88
C TYR A 96 -14.48 -19.90 27.96
N SER A 97 -13.84 -21.05 27.73
CA SER A 97 -13.82 -22.15 28.69
C SER A 97 -13.03 -21.81 29.95
N ALA A 98 -11.90 -21.11 29.78
CA ALA A 98 -11.11 -20.65 30.91
C ALA A 98 -11.82 -19.53 31.68
N ILE A 99 -12.41 -18.56 30.97
CA ILE A 99 -13.20 -17.46 31.56
C ILE A 99 -14.32 -18.01 32.42
N ALA A 100 -15.09 -18.98 31.92
CA ALA A 100 -16.17 -19.62 32.66
C ALA A 100 -15.64 -20.40 33.90
N ARG A 101 -14.51 -21.08 33.77
CA ARG A 101 -13.88 -21.84 34.87
C ARG A 101 -13.47 -20.94 36.04
N TYR A 102 -13.00 -19.73 35.73
CA TYR A 102 -12.60 -18.75 36.74
C TYR A 102 -13.76 -17.86 37.22
N GLY A 103 -14.99 -18.10 36.73
CA GLY A 103 -16.16 -17.30 37.08
C GLY A 103 -16.08 -15.83 36.66
N LEU A 104 -15.31 -15.54 35.61
CA LEU A 104 -15.11 -14.18 35.12
C LEU A 104 -16.21 -13.78 34.13
N ASP A 105 -16.53 -12.49 34.11
CA ASP A 105 -17.33 -11.88 33.06
C ASP A 105 -16.47 -11.62 31.84
N ILE A 106 -16.93 -12.09 30.68
CA ILE A 106 -16.27 -11.88 29.39
C ILE A 106 -16.11 -10.39 29.04
N GLN A 107 -17.09 -9.57 29.44
CA GLN A 107 -17.03 -8.15 29.21
C GLN A 107 -15.83 -7.51 29.92
N ARG A 108 -15.57 -7.92 31.16
CA ARG A 108 -14.42 -7.47 31.94
C ARG A 108 -13.08 -7.83 31.28
N VAL A 109 -12.99 -9.04 30.70
CA VAL A 109 -11.78 -9.47 29.98
C VAL A 109 -11.59 -8.65 28.69
N ASN A 110 -12.66 -8.42 27.93
CA ASN A 110 -12.62 -7.61 26.72
C ASN A 110 -12.27 -6.15 27.03
N ASP A 111 -12.86 -5.59 28.09
CA ASP A 111 -12.60 -4.22 28.55
C ASP A 111 -11.12 -4.01 28.91
N LEU A 112 -10.50 -5.00 29.55
CA LEU A 112 -9.10 -4.98 29.89
C LEU A 112 -8.22 -5.11 28.64
N LEU A 113 -8.58 -6.01 27.71
CA LEU A 113 -7.87 -6.14 26.43
C LEU A 113 -7.92 -4.83 25.61
N GLU A 114 -9.09 -4.21 25.50
CA GLU A 114 -9.27 -2.94 24.80
C GLU A 114 -8.41 -1.84 25.44
N ALA A 115 -8.46 -1.71 26.77
CA ALA A 115 -7.65 -0.73 27.50
C ALA A 115 -6.14 -1.01 27.38
N ALA A 116 -5.74 -2.28 27.34
CA ALA A 116 -4.34 -2.67 27.23
C ALA A 116 -3.75 -2.40 25.83
N MET A 117 -4.51 -2.69 24.78
CA MET A 117 -4.00 -2.63 23.41
C MET A 117 -4.31 -1.30 22.71
N ALA A 118 -5.57 -0.94 22.59
CA ALA A 118 -6.04 0.21 21.82
C ALA A 118 -6.28 1.47 22.68
N GLY A 119 -6.63 1.28 23.93
CA GLY A 119 -7.18 2.30 24.81
C GLY A 119 -8.71 2.33 24.75
N ARG A 120 -9.35 2.53 25.90
CA ARG A 120 -10.79 2.53 26.07
C ARG A 120 -11.30 3.90 26.51
N GLU A 121 -12.32 4.42 25.83
CA GLU A 121 -13.03 5.62 26.28
C GLU A 121 -13.86 5.29 27.53
N VAL A 122 -13.50 5.91 28.67
CA VAL A 122 -14.17 5.71 29.98
C VAL A 122 -15.05 6.89 30.35
N GLY A 123 -15.01 7.97 29.60
CA GLY A 123 -15.82 9.15 29.84
C GLY A 123 -15.51 10.28 28.88
N SER A 124 -16.13 11.43 29.09
CA SER A 124 -15.89 12.62 28.31
C SER A 124 -15.76 13.83 29.23
N PHE A 125 -14.83 14.71 28.89
CA PHE A 125 -14.66 16.00 29.51
C PHE A 125 -15.12 17.10 28.56
N TYR A 126 -15.86 18.09 29.05
CA TYR A 126 -16.36 19.21 28.26
C TYR A 126 -15.65 20.50 28.68
N GLU A 127 -15.06 21.17 27.71
CA GLU A 127 -14.51 22.52 27.88
C GLU A 127 -15.20 23.47 26.91
N GLN A 128 -16.05 24.34 27.45
CA GLN A 128 -16.94 25.21 26.67
C GLN A 128 -17.82 24.39 25.68
N GLN A 129 -17.55 24.46 24.37
CA GLN A 129 -18.29 23.76 23.31
C GLN A 129 -17.56 22.47 22.82
N TRP A 130 -16.36 22.20 23.33
CA TRP A 130 -15.54 21.10 22.91
C TRP A 130 -15.71 19.89 23.83
N ARG A 131 -15.87 18.73 23.24
CA ARG A 131 -15.90 17.43 23.93
C ARG A 131 -14.58 16.71 23.73
N PHE A 132 -13.93 16.36 24.82
CA PHE A 132 -12.70 15.56 24.82
C PHE A 132 -12.97 14.21 25.44
N PRO A 133 -12.63 13.08 24.75
CA PRO A 133 -12.75 11.76 25.32
C PRO A 133 -11.69 11.54 26.41
N ILE A 134 -12.06 10.91 27.49
CA ILE A 134 -11.13 10.42 28.51
C ILE A 134 -10.82 8.95 28.16
N VAL A 135 -9.57 8.69 27.74
CA VAL A 135 -9.13 7.36 27.32
C VAL A 135 -8.24 6.74 28.38
N LEU A 136 -8.66 5.60 28.90
CA LEU A 136 -7.83 4.74 29.76
C LEU A 136 -6.98 3.83 28.88
N ARG A 137 -5.67 3.89 29.07
CA ARG A 137 -4.71 3.09 28.29
C ARG A 137 -3.52 2.69 29.16
N VAL A 138 -2.97 1.51 28.91
CA VAL A 138 -1.69 1.11 29.51
C VAL A 138 -0.57 1.99 28.97
N GLU A 139 0.37 2.35 29.81
CA GLU A 139 1.53 3.19 29.47
C GLU A 139 2.34 2.59 28.32
N GLU A 140 2.91 3.45 27.46
CA GLU A 140 3.52 3.06 26.19
C GLU A 140 4.68 2.07 26.36
N GLU A 141 5.56 2.31 27.32
CA GLU A 141 6.67 1.43 27.65
C GLU A 141 6.24 -0.01 27.99
N HIS A 142 5.06 -0.15 28.62
CA HIS A 142 4.51 -1.46 28.99
C HIS A 142 3.72 -2.14 27.89
N ARG A 143 3.39 -1.43 26.81
CA ARG A 143 2.68 -1.99 25.64
C ARG A 143 3.58 -2.56 24.57
N GLU A 144 4.83 -2.14 24.53
CA GLU A 144 5.83 -2.66 23.59
C GLU A 144 6.21 -4.11 23.93
N ASP A 145 6.11 -4.50 25.21
CA ASP A 145 6.38 -5.85 25.65
C ASP A 145 5.10 -6.69 25.78
N VAL A 146 4.95 -7.64 24.87
CA VAL A 146 3.82 -8.60 24.85
C VAL A 146 3.74 -9.37 26.18
N SER A 147 4.86 -9.68 26.83
CA SER A 147 4.89 -10.40 28.11
C SER A 147 4.24 -9.59 29.23
N THR A 148 4.39 -8.28 29.21
CA THR A 148 3.74 -7.36 30.15
C THR A 148 2.23 -7.36 29.96
N ILE A 149 1.75 -7.30 28.72
CA ILE A 149 0.31 -7.39 28.40
C ILE A 149 -0.26 -8.74 28.89
N MET A 150 0.43 -9.83 28.61
CA MET A 150 0.03 -11.19 29.02
C MET A 150 -0.07 -11.34 30.56
N SER A 151 0.71 -10.58 31.29
CA SER A 151 0.77 -10.64 32.77
C SER A 151 -0.22 -9.70 33.47
N LEU A 152 -0.96 -8.85 32.73
CA LEU A 152 -1.93 -7.92 33.33
C LEU A 152 -2.94 -8.65 34.21
N PRO A 153 -3.23 -8.13 35.42
CA PRO A 153 -4.13 -8.79 36.35
C PRO A 153 -5.60 -8.61 35.95
N VAL A 154 -6.31 -9.73 35.76
CA VAL A 154 -7.76 -9.75 35.63
C VAL A 154 -8.36 -9.97 37.03
N GLY A 155 -9.12 -9.00 37.54
CA GLY A 155 -9.75 -9.09 38.86
C GLY A 155 -10.89 -10.13 38.90
N MET A 156 -10.89 -10.97 39.90
CA MET A 156 -11.94 -11.94 40.21
C MET A 156 -12.34 -11.87 41.69
N ASP A 157 -13.41 -12.55 42.07
CA ASP A 157 -13.83 -12.64 43.47
C ASP A 157 -12.76 -13.37 44.29
N GLY A 158 -12.09 -12.62 45.17
CA GLY A 158 -11.03 -13.14 46.04
C GLY A 158 -9.60 -13.02 45.51
N GLY A 159 -9.36 -12.30 44.39
CA GLY A 159 -7.98 -12.08 43.90
C GLY A 159 -7.90 -11.61 42.45
N SER A 160 -6.78 -11.93 41.81
CA SER A 160 -6.57 -11.66 40.39
C SER A 160 -5.78 -12.81 39.76
N ILE A 161 -5.97 -13.00 38.46
CA ILE A 161 -5.20 -13.93 37.64
C ILE A 161 -4.58 -13.19 36.45
N PRO A 162 -3.44 -13.65 35.94
CA PRO A 162 -2.86 -13.03 34.76
C PRO A 162 -3.70 -13.29 33.52
N LEU A 163 -3.74 -12.31 32.62
CA LEU A 163 -4.57 -12.29 31.42
C LEU A 163 -4.32 -13.50 30.50
N ASN A 164 -3.08 -14.01 30.43
CA ASN A 164 -2.71 -15.19 29.65
C ASN A 164 -3.36 -16.51 30.14
N LYS A 165 -4.06 -16.51 31.28
CA LYS A 165 -4.84 -17.68 31.73
C LYS A 165 -6.23 -17.75 31.13
N VAL A 166 -6.71 -16.62 30.58
CA VAL A 166 -8.07 -16.47 30.04
C VAL A 166 -8.09 -15.91 28.62
N VAL A 167 -6.93 -15.59 28.07
CA VAL A 167 -6.76 -15.10 26.69
C VAL A 167 -5.62 -15.87 26.04
N ASP A 168 -5.87 -16.41 24.86
CA ASP A 168 -4.86 -17.04 24.03
C ASP A 168 -4.22 -15.97 23.12
N PHE A 169 -2.90 -15.79 23.25
CA PHE A 169 -2.12 -14.85 22.46
C PHE A 169 -1.34 -15.59 21.39
N GLU A 170 -1.43 -15.13 20.16
CA GLU A 170 -0.72 -15.72 19.02
C GLU A 170 -0.22 -14.60 18.10
N THR A 171 1.06 -14.65 17.72
CA THR A 171 1.58 -13.75 16.70
C THR A 171 1.50 -14.45 15.33
N LYS A 172 0.81 -13.82 14.40
CA LYS A 172 0.64 -14.31 13.03
C LYS A 172 1.02 -13.23 12.04
N ASP A 173 1.63 -13.66 10.95
CA ASP A 173 1.83 -12.77 9.81
C ASP A 173 0.52 -12.64 9.02
N GLU A 174 -0.13 -11.51 9.15
CA GLU A 174 -1.40 -11.20 8.49
C GLU A 174 -1.28 -9.97 7.61
N VAL A 175 -2.12 -9.92 6.56
CA VAL A 175 -2.23 -8.74 5.69
C VAL A 175 -2.96 -7.64 6.46
N THR A 176 -2.25 -6.55 6.74
CA THR A 176 -2.76 -5.44 7.55
C THR A 176 -3.44 -4.33 6.74
N THR A 177 -3.15 -4.26 5.45
CA THR A 177 -3.70 -3.22 4.56
C THR A 177 -4.36 -3.86 3.35
N ILE A 178 -5.62 -3.52 3.10
CA ILE A 178 -6.39 -3.98 1.93
C ILE A 178 -6.90 -2.75 1.18
N ALA A 179 -6.35 -2.51 0.00
CA ALA A 179 -6.75 -1.39 -0.83
C ALA A 179 -8.00 -1.72 -1.65
N HIS A 180 -8.85 -0.72 -1.84
CA HIS A 180 -10.05 -0.80 -2.67
C HIS A 180 -10.08 0.33 -3.69
N HIS A 181 -10.50 0.01 -4.91
CA HIS A 181 -10.72 0.96 -5.99
C HIS A 181 -12.04 0.64 -6.67
N TYR A 182 -12.98 1.60 -6.72
CA TYR A 182 -14.36 1.38 -7.17
C TYR A 182 -15.02 0.17 -6.49
N SER A 183 -14.89 0.08 -5.16
CA SER A 183 -15.44 -1.03 -4.33
C SER A 183 -14.87 -2.42 -4.63
N GLN A 184 -13.86 -2.54 -5.47
CA GLN A 184 -13.15 -3.80 -5.72
C GLN A 184 -11.81 -3.81 -4.98
N ARG A 185 -11.47 -4.94 -4.37
CA ARG A 185 -10.13 -5.15 -3.83
C ARG A 185 -9.12 -5.16 -4.95
N TYR A 186 -8.01 -4.51 -4.74
CA TYR A 186 -6.90 -4.54 -5.68
C TYR A 186 -5.55 -4.48 -4.98
N ALA A 187 -4.55 -4.91 -5.69
CA ALA A 187 -3.18 -4.65 -5.35
C ALA A 187 -2.41 -4.32 -6.63
N ALA A 188 -1.27 -3.67 -6.51
CA ALA A 188 -0.53 -3.19 -7.66
C ALA A 188 0.95 -3.57 -7.60
N VAL A 189 1.54 -3.75 -8.77
CA VAL A 189 2.99 -3.77 -8.97
C VAL A 189 3.41 -2.38 -9.44
N ALA A 190 4.35 -1.81 -8.73
CA ALA A 190 5.05 -0.58 -9.10
C ALA A 190 6.26 -0.96 -9.95
N VAL A 191 6.40 -0.35 -11.13
CA VAL A 191 7.54 -0.58 -12.02
C VAL A 191 8.25 0.73 -12.26
N PHE A 192 9.54 0.74 -11.97
CA PHE A 192 10.44 1.84 -12.21
C PHE A 192 11.29 1.55 -13.44
N LEU A 193 11.33 2.49 -14.36
CA LEU A 193 12.05 2.34 -15.62
C LEU A 193 13.41 3.03 -15.55
N GLY A 194 14.34 2.52 -16.36
CA GLY A 194 15.58 3.23 -16.68
C GLY A 194 15.35 4.29 -17.75
N GLU A 195 16.26 4.38 -18.71
CA GLU A 195 16.18 5.36 -19.80
C GLU A 195 15.22 4.97 -20.94
N ARG A 196 14.38 3.96 -20.75
CA ARG A 196 13.46 3.44 -21.76
C ARG A 196 12.16 4.24 -21.86
N ASP A 197 11.65 4.43 -23.08
CA ASP A 197 10.33 5.04 -23.33
C ASP A 197 9.20 4.20 -22.71
N ILE A 198 8.33 4.87 -21.94
CA ILE A 198 7.24 4.24 -21.20
C ILE A 198 6.24 3.52 -22.12
N ALA A 199 5.92 4.10 -23.29
CA ALA A 199 4.92 3.52 -24.19
C ALA A 199 5.39 2.20 -24.80
N SER A 200 6.62 2.15 -25.30
CA SER A 200 7.23 0.94 -25.88
C SER A 200 7.45 -0.14 -24.81
N TYR A 201 7.78 0.28 -23.57
CA TYR A 201 7.88 -0.64 -22.45
C TYR A 201 6.54 -1.31 -22.14
N VAL A 202 5.47 -0.51 -22.00
CA VAL A 202 4.14 -1.06 -21.62
C VAL A 202 3.59 -1.99 -22.68
N GLU A 203 3.85 -1.75 -23.97
CA GLU A 203 3.45 -2.68 -25.03
C GLU A 203 4.09 -4.06 -24.86
N GLU A 204 5.41 -4.10 -24.64
CA GLU A 204 6.16 -5.35 -24.46
C GLU A 204 5.80 -6.02 -23.12
N ALA A 205 5.74 -5.24 -22.03
CA ALA A 205 5.36 -5.73 -20.71
C ALA A 205 3.96 -6.35 -20.71
N ARG A 206 2.99 -5.69 -21.37
CA ARG A 206 1.62 -6.21 -21.52
C ARG A 206 1.61 -7.56 -22.23
N ALA A 207 2.29 -7.67 -23.39
CA ALA A 207 2.36 -8.90 -24.14
C ALA A 207 3.03 -10.04 -23.33
N SER A 208 4.03 -9.72 -22.52
CA SER A 208 4.73 -10.70 -21.68
C SER A 208 3.86 -11.16 -20.51
N VAL A 209 3.19 -10.23 -19.82
CA VAL A 209 2.28 -10.55 -18.70
C VAL A 209 1.07 -11.36 -19.20
N GLU A 210 0.43 -10.98 -20.30
CA GLU A 210 -0.72 -11.71 -20.87
C GLU A 210 -0.36 -13.14 -21.30
N ARG A 211 0.89 -13.37 -21.72
CA ARG A 211 1.38 -14.70 -22.13
C ARG A 211 1.68 -15.60 -20.92
N GLU A 212 2.26 -15.04 -19.85
CA GLU A 212 2.82 -15.82 -18.75
C GLU A 212 1.91 -15.85 -17.51
N VAL A 213 1.13 -14.79 -17.27
CA VAL A 213 0.24 -14.70 -16.12
C VAL A 213 -1.20 -14.99 -16.53
N LYS A 214 -1.69 -16.19 -16.19
CA LYS A 214 -3.09 -16.57 -16.46
C LYS A 214 -3.99 -16.05 -15.34
N LEU A 215 -4.95 -15.20 -15.71
CA LEU A 215 -5.94 -14.68 -14.79
C LEU A 215 -7.05 -15.72 -14.53
N PRO A 216 -7.34 -16.04 -13.26
CA PRO A 216 -8.53 -16.81 -12.90
C PRO A 216 -9.81 -16.03 -13.21
N GLU A 217 -10.95 -16.74 -13.25
CA GLU A 217 -12.25 -16.12 -13.44
C GLU A 217 -12.57 -15.12 -12.31
N GLY A 218 -13.06 -13.95 -12.70
CA GLY A 218 -13.37 -12.86 -11.76
C GLY A 218 -12.18 -11.97 -11.37
N TYR A 219 -10.99 -12.20 -11.94
CA TYR A 219 -9.82 -11.33 -11.80
C TYR A 219 -9.59 -10.51 -13.05
N THR A 220 -9.16 -9.26 -12.89
CA THR A 220 -8.86 -8.36 -14.00
C THR A 220 -7.56 -7.61 -13.74
N MET A 221 -6.87 -7.23 -14.81
CA MET A 221 -5.67 -6.41 -14.77
C MET A 221 -5.89 -5.07 -15.47
N ALA A 222 -5.28 -4.02 -14.95
CA ALA A 222 -5.30 -2.70 -15.57
C ALA A 222 -3.95 -2.01 -15.43
N TRP A 223 -3.49 -1.41 -16.51
CA TRP A 223 -2.26 -0.61 -16.53
C TRP A 223 -2.57 0.83 -16.11
N GLY A 224 -1.68 1.41 -15.32
CA GLY A 224 -1.78 2.76 -14.78
C GLY A 224 -0.41 3.45 -14.67
N GLY A 225 -0.34 4.48 -13.81
CA GLY A 225 0.86 5.30 -13.66
C GLY A 225 0.95 6.37 -14.75
N GLN A 226 2.15 6.91 -14.98
CA GLN A 226 2.41 7.97 -15.95
C GLN A 226 2.01 7.59 -17.38
N PHE A 227 2.03 6.29 -17.70
CA PHE A 227 1.58 5.77 -18.99
C PHE A 227 0.16 6.24 -19.37
N LYS A 228 -0.78 6.23 -18.43
CA LYS A 228 -2.17 6.63 -18.68
C LYS A 228 -2.31 8.11 -19.03
N ASN A 229 -1.47 8.96 -18.46
CA ASN A 229 -1.41 10.38 -18.79
C ASN A 229 -0.81 10.60 -20.17
N LEU A 230 0.22 9.83 -20.53
CA LEU A 230 0.82 9.86 -21.86
C LEU A 230 -0.18 9.45 -22.95
N GLU A 231 -0.96 8.37 -22.74
CA GLU A 231 -2.02 7.97 -23.68
C GLU A 231 -3.07 9.07 -23.89
N ARG A 232 -3.52 9.68 -22.79
CA ARG A 232 -4.49 10.79 -22.84
C ARG A 232 -3.92 12.00 -23.56
N ALA A 233 -2.65 12.34 -23.33
CA ALA A 233 -1.96 13.44 -23.99
C ALA A 233 -1.80 13.17 -25.49
N LYS A 234 -1.37 11.96 -25.88
CA LYS A 234 -1.27 11.54 -27.29
C LYS A 234 -2.62 11.61 -27.99
N ALA A 235 -3.70 11.11 -27.38
CA ALA A 235 -5.04 11.16 -27.95
C ALA A 235 -5.55 12.60 -28.15
N ARG A 236 -5.29 13.50 -27.19
CA ARG A 236 -5.64 14.92 -27.30
C ARG A 236 -4.84 15.63 -28.40
N LEU A 237 -3.52 15.40 -28.44
CA LEU A 237 -2.64 15.97 -29.47
C LEU A 237 -3.01 15.49 -30.88
N ALA A 238 -3.36 14.22 -31.04
CA ALA A 238 -3.80 13.66 -32.33
C ALA A 238 -5.06 14.35 -32.88
N LEU A 239 -5.91 14.92 -32.02
CA LEU A 239 -7.08 15.69 -32.41
C LEU A 239 -6.74 17.18 -32.59
N ILE A 240 -5.99 17.76 -31.66
CA ILE A 240 -5.72 19.21 -31.65
C ILE A 240 -4.80 19.63 -32.78
N VAL A 241 -3.72 18.88 -33.02
CA VAL A 241 -2.72 19.26 -34.05
C VAL A 241 -3.30 19.35 -35.46
N PRO A 242 -4.06 18.35 -35.98
CA PRO A 242 -4.70 18.47 -37.28
C PRO A 242 -5.74 19.59 -37.34
N THR A 243 -6.48 19.81 -36.25
CA THR A 243 -7.51 20.86 -36.18
C THR A 243 -6.87 22.25 -36.26
N VAL A 244 -5.76 22.48 -35.54
CA VAL A 244 -5.02 23.74 -35.57
C VAL A 244 -4.40 23.95 -36.93
N LEU A 245 -3.78 22.92 -37.52
CA LEU A 245 -3.21 23.02 -38.86
C LEU A 245 -4.27 23.36 -39.91
N LEU A 246 -5.44 22.73 -39.84
CA LEU A 246 -6.57 23.03 -40.71
C LEU A 246 -7.04 24.50 -40.54
N ALA A 247 -7.16 24.96 -39.30
CA ALA A 247 -7.55 26.34 -39.00
C ALA A 247 -6.53 27.35 -39.56
N ILE A 248 -5.24 27.07 -39.40
CA ILE A 248 -4.17 27.89 -39.97
C ILE A 248 -4.28 27.92 -41.50
N LEU A 249 -4.46 26.78 -42.16
CA LEU A 249 -4.65 26.66 -43.58
C LEU A 249 -5.85 27.47 -44.08
N LEU A 250 -6.98 27.38 -43.36
CA LEU A 250 -8.18 28.16 -43.71
C LEU A 250 -7.96 29.67 -43.57
N ILE A 251 -7.27 30.11 -42.51
CA ILE A 251 -6.94 31.52 -42.29
C ILE A 251 -6.00 32.02 -43.39
N LEU A 252 -4.98 31.27 -43.76
CA LEU A 252 -4.04 31.61 -44.84
C LEU A 252 -4.76 31.63 -46.17
N TRP A 253 -5.62 30.66 -46.46
CA TRP A 253 -6.44 30.65 -47.67
C TRP A 253 -7.34 31.89 -47.78
N TRP A 254 -8.00 32.25 -46.67
CA TRP A 254 -8.82 33.47 -46.61
C TRP A 254 -8.02 34.75 -46.77
N ALA A 255 -6.82 34.82 -46.18
CA ALA A 255 -5.96 36.01 -46.24
C ALA A 255 -5.29 36.22 -47.61
N PHE A 256 -4.87 35.13 -48.27
CA PHE A 256 -4.10 35.21 -49.52
C PHE A 256 -4.88 34.82 -50.79
N GLY A 257 -6.08 34.28 -50.65
CA GLY A 257 -6.96 33.90 -51.76
C GLY A 257 -6.44 32.77 -52.66
N ASN A 258 -5.29 32.20 -52.36
CA ASN A 258 -4.64 31.13 -53.13
C ASN A 258 -3.90 30.15 -52.20
N LEU A 259 -3.93 28.86 -52.55
CA LEU A 259 -3.17 27.78 -51.90
C LEU A 259 -1.75 27.61 -52.44
N ARG A 260 -1.26 28.56 -53.26
CA ARG A 260 0.10 28.55 -53.79
C ARG A 260 0.97 29.53 -53.07
#